data_98ff4cf946c02f107fcd67f205bf72c6
#
_entry.id   98ff4cf946c02f107fcd67f205bf72c6
#
_cell.length_a   1.000
_cell.length_b   1.000
_cell.length_c   1.000
_cell.angle_alpha   90.00
_cell.angle_beta   90.00
_cell.angle_gamma   90.00
#
_symmetry.space_group_name_H-M   'P 1'
#
loop_
_entity.id
_entity.type
_entity.pdbx_description
1 polymer ?
#
loop_
_entity_poly.entity_id
_entity_poly.type
_entity_poly.pdbx_seq_one_letter_code
_entity_poly.pdbx_strand_id
1 'polypeptide(L)'
;FEEATYQINYESRVNTAKLAKKQGVKKYILPSSCSIYGFQEENVVADENSPTNPLTSYAKANELAEKEILPLADDNFIVTVVRQATVYGYSPRMRFDLAINGMTYGAWKEKKLPLMRDGKQWRPMIHIHDTSNAIIFMLKQSSDKVNAQIFNAGSSDNVYQLGNLAERVIKSLGEDIPIEWYGDRDVRSY
;
A
#
# COMPACT_ATOMS: atom_id res chain seq x y z
N PHE A 1 -1.96 19.08 7.89
CA PHE A 1 -2.06 17.98 6.89
C PHE A 1 -2.86 16.79 7.39
N GLU A 2 -2.97 16.56 8.71
CA GLU A 2 -3.66 15.38 9.26
C GLU A 2 -5.15 15.38 8.91
N GLU A 3 -5.84 16.49 9.13
CA GLU A 3 -7.26 16.67 8.76
C GLU A 3 -7.53 16.37 7.29
N ALA A 4 -6.74 16.94 6.38
CA ALA A 4 -6.85 16.66 4.96
C ALA A 4 -6.62 15.18 4.61
N THR A 5 -5.76 14.49 5.36
CA THR A 5 -5.54 13.05 5.21
C THR A 5 -6.81 12.26 5.55
N TYR A 6 -7.50 12.60 6.63
CA TYR A 6 -8.78 11.97 6.98
C TYR A 6 -9.88 12.31 5.98
N GLN A 7 -10.00 13.56 5.59
CA GLN A 7 -10.99 13.99 4.57
C GLN A 7 -10.83 13.21 3.26
N ILE A 8 -9.59 13.04 2.78
CA ILE A 8 -9.31 12.39 1.49
C ILE A 8 -9.34 10.85 1.62
N ASN A 9 -8.71 10.27 2.65
CA ASN A 9 -8.52 8.82 2.69
C ASN A 9 -9.59 8.08 3.49
N TYR A 10 -10.43 8.78 4.22
CA TYR A 10 -11.54 8.20 4.95
C TYR A 10 -12.89 8.78 4.49
N GLU A 11 -13.22 10.03 4.78
CA GLU A 11 -14.55 10.58 4.55
C GLU A 11 -14.97 10.54 3.08
N SER A 12 -14.08 10.96 2.16
CA SER A 12 -14.40 10.96 0.73
C SER A 12 -14.63 9.55 0.19
N ARG A 13 -13.87 8.56 0.67
CA ARG A 13 -14.03 7.16 0.25
C ARG A 13 -15.34 6.57 0.75
N VAL A 14 -15.70 6.83 2.02
CA VAL A 14 -16.98 6.39 2.59
C VAL A 14 -18.15 7.02 1.85
N ASN A 15 -18.09 8.33 1.59
CA ASN A 15 -19.12 9.04 0.84
C ASN A 15 -19.24 8.52 -0.59
N THR A 16 -18.11 8.25 -1.25
CA THR A 16 -18.09 7.66 -2.59
C THR A 16 -18.73 6.26 -2.61
N ALA A 17 -18.40 5.41 -1.63
CA ALA A 17 -18.99 4.07 -1.54
C ALA A 17 -20.51 4.12 -1.30
N LYS A 18 -20.97 4.98 -0.37
CA LYS A 18 -22.39 5.19 -0.10
C LYS A 18 -23.14 5.70 -1.34
N LEU A 19 -22.53 6.65 -2.07
CA LEU A 19 -23.10 7.17 -3.30
C LEU A 19 -23.13 6.12 -4.41
N ALA A 20 -22.05 5.34 -4.58
CA ALA A 20 -21.99 4.25 -5.54
C ALA A 20 -23.10 3.22 -5.29
N LYS A 21 -23.29 2.81 -4.03
CA LYS A 21 -24.40 1.93 -3.63
C LYS A 21 -25.75 2.51 -4.01
N LYS A 22 -25.99 3.78 -3.67
CA LYS A 22 -27.25 4.49 -3.98
C LYS A 22 -27.52 4.57 -5.49
N GLN A 23 -26.47 4.68 -6.32
CA GLN A 23 -26.56 4.74 -7.78
C GLN A 23 -26.63 3.34 -8.44
N GLY A 24 -26.73 2.26 -7.67
CA GLY A 24 -26.89 0.90 -8.19
C GLY A 24 -25.60 0.29 -8.76
N VAL A 25 -24.43 0.79 -8.40
CA VAL A 25 -23.16 0.14 -8.71
C VAL A 25 -23.16 -1.27 -8.11
N LYS A 26 -22.75 -2.26 -8.88
CA LYS A 26 -22.83 -3.68 -8.47
C LYS A 26 -21.59 -4.16 -7.71
N LYS A 27 -20.40 -3.65 -8.08
CA LYS A 27 -19.14 -4.04 -7.44
C LYS A 27 -18.31 -2.79 -7.09
N TYR A 28 -17.84 -2.75 -5.87
CA TYR A 28 -17.00 -1.69 -5.34
C TYR A 28 -15.73 -2.29 -4.75
N ILE A 29 -14.58 -1.89 -5.25
CA ILE A 29 -13.30 -2.28 -4.67
C ILE A 29 -12.72 -1.10 -3.94
N LEU A 30 -12.38 -1.28 -2.67
CA LEU A 30 -11.66 -0.31 -1.86
C LEU A 30 -10.15 -0.62 -1.90
N PRO A 31 -9.35 0.18 -2.61
CA PRO A 31 -7.90 0.09 -2.49
C PRO A 31 -7.48 0.61 -1.10
N SER A 32 -7.09 -0.30 -0.23
CA SER A 32 -6.53 -0.02 1.09
C SER A 32 -5.01 -0.24 1.08
N SER A 33 -4.39 -0.39 2.23
CA SER A 33 -2.94 -0.45 2.36
C SER A 33 -2.51 -1.43 3.45
N CYS A 34 -1.46 -2.20 3.21
CA CYS A 34 -0.80 -3.01 4.23
C CYS A 34 -0.21 -2.18 5.39
N SER A 35 -0.09 -0.84 5.24
CA SER A 35 0.36 0.04 6.32
C SER A 35 -0.54 0.02 7.57
N ILE A 36 -1.75 -0.51 7.46
CA ILE A 36 -2.67 -0.66 8.61
C ILE A 36 -2.16 -1.68 9.63
N TYR A 37 -1.30 -2.63 9.22
CA TYR A 37 -0.69 -3.58 10.14
C TYR A 37 0.35 -2.93 11.08
N GLY A 38 0.88 -1.76 10.71
CA GLY A 38 1.77 -0.95 11.54
C GLY A 38 3.15 -1.57 11.73
N PHE A 39 3.53 -1.84 12.97
CA PHE A 39 4.76 -2.54 13.31
C PHE A 39 4.46 -4.03 13.53
N GLN A 40 5.23 -4.87 12.86
CA GLN A 40 5.27 -6.31 13.12
C GLN A 40 6.65 -6.69 13.68
N GLU A 41 6.67 -7.66 14.59
CA GLU A 41 7.91 -8.24 15.09
C GLU A 41 8.67 -8.96 13.98
N GLU A 42 9.97 -9.15 14.18
CA GLU A 42 10.81 -9.86 13.23
C GLU A 42 10.30 -11.29 13.04
N ASN A 43 10.20 -11.73 11.80
CA ASN A 43 9.64 -13.02 11.36
C ASN A 43 8.12 -13.21 11.50
N VAL A 44 7.36 -12.18 11.84
CA VAL A 44 5.89 -12.21 11.78
C VAL A 44 5.43 -11.71 10.41
N VAL A 45 4.73 -12.57 9.67
CA VAL A 45 4.08 -12.20 8.40
C VAL A 45 2.60 -11.95 8.69
N ALA A 46 2.17 -10.71 8.53
CA ALA A 46 0.76 -10.35 8.69
C ALA A 46 -0.09 -10.89 7.54
N ASP A 47 -1.22 -11.48 7.86
CA ASP A 47 -2.27 -11.89 6.94
C ASP A 47 -3.55 -11.08 7.15
N GLU A 48 -4.61 -11.37 6.41
CA GLU A 48 -5.88 -10.64 6.49
C GLU A 48 -6.58 -10.75 7.86
N ASN A 49 -6.27 -11.80 8.63
CA ASN A 49 -6.81 -12.05 9.98
C ASN A 49 -5.94 -11.43 11.08
N SER A 50 -4.75 -10.98 10.74
CA SER A 50 -3.84 -10.36 11.69
C SER A 50 -4.39 -9.06 12.26
N PRO A 51 -4.16 -8.75 13.54
CA PRO A 51 -4.63 -7.50 14.15
C PRO A 51 -3.99 -6.30 13.45
N THR A 52 -4.80 -5.26 13.25
CA THR A 52 -4.35 -3.98 12.72
C THR A 52 -3.82 -3.09 13.83
N ASN A 53 -2.72 -2.37 13.57
CA ASN A 53 -2.11 -1.41 14.50
C ASN A 53 -1.57 -0.19 13.72
N PRO A 54 -2.45 0.63 13.11
CA PRO A 54 -2.03 1.72 12.23
C PRO A 54 -1.30 2.82 12.99
N LEU A 55 -0.08 3.15 12.55
CA LEU A 55 0.80 4.12 13.23
C LEU A 55 0.70 5.54 12.68
N THR A 56 0.23 5.70 11.44
CA THR A 56 0.14 7.01 10.77
C THR A 56 -1.30 7.43 10.55
N SER A 57 -1.57 8.73 10.42
CA SER A 57 -2.91 9.24 10.07
C SER A 57 -3.44 8.63 8.77
N TYR A 58 -2.56 8.38 7.78
CA TYR A 58 -2.91 7.66 6.54
C TYR A 58 -3.39 6.24 6.81
N ALA A 59 -2.63 5.48 7.61
CA ALA A 59 -2.99 4.09 7.93
C ALA A 59 -4.29 4.02 8.75
N LYS A 60 -4.45 4.93 9.72
CA LYS A 60 -5.69 5.05 10.52
C LYS A 60 -6.90 5.40 9.66
N ALA A 61 -6.74 6.34 8.72
CA ALA A 61 -7.81 6.71 7.79
C ALA A 61 -8.22 5.56 6.87
N ASN A 62 -7.26 4.74 6.40
CA ASN A 62 -7.56 3.53 5.64
C ASN A 62 -8.33 2.51 6.48
N GLU A 63 -7.90 2.25 7.72
CA GLU A 63 -8.59 1.33 8.62
C GLU A 63 -10.03 1.76 8.91
N LEU A 64 -10.26 3.05 9.17
CA LEU A 64 -11.60 3.61 9.35
C LEU A 64 -12.46 3.44 8.09
N ALA A 65 -11.89 3.67 6.91
CA ALA A 65 -12.60 3.46 5.65
C ALA A 65 -12.99 1.99 5.45
N GLU A 66 -12.12 1.04 5.77
CA GLU A 66 -12.45 -0.39 5.74
C GLU A 66 -13.62 -0.71 6.67
N LYS A 67 -13.56 -0.24 7.92
CA LYS A 67 -14.59 -0.48 8.95
C LYS A 67 -15.96 0.05 8.58
N GLU A 68 -16.05 1.16 7.85
CA GLU A 68 -17.32 1.74 7.43
C GLU A 68 -17.80 1.27 6.05
N ILE A 69 -16.90 0.95 5.14
CA ILE A 69 -17.28 0.57 3.77
C ILE A 69 -17.61 -0.91 3.66
N LEU A 70 -16.86 -1.79 4.35
CA LEU A 70 -17.08 -3.24 4.27
C LEU A 70 -18.52 -3.65 4.69
N PRO A 71 -19.10 -3.08 5.77
CA PRO A 71 -20.49 -3.36 6.15
C PRO A 71 -21.57 -2.86 5.17
N LEU A 72 -21.20 -2.06 4.16
CA LEU A 72 -22.15 -1.67 3.11
C LEU A 72 -22.46 -2.80 2.13
N ALA A 73 -21.70 -3.90 2.19
CA ALA A 73 -21.87 -5.07 1.35
C ALA A 73 -23.25 -5.70 1.54
N ASP A 74 -23.90 -6.06 0.44
CA ASP A 74 -25.11 -6.89 0.41
C ASP A 74 -25.18 -7.65 -0.93
N ASP A 75 -26.30 -8.31 -1.20
CA ASP A 75 -26.50 -9.11 -2.44
C ASP A 75 -26.48 -8.24 -3.72
N ASN A 76 -26.73 -6.95 -3.59
CA ASN A 76 -26.80 -6.00 -4.72
C ASN A 76 -25.60 -5.06 -4.82
N PHE A 77 -24.77 -5.00 -3.79
CA PHE A 77 -23.58 -4.14 -3.70
C PHE A 77 -22.41 -4.94 -3.12
N ILE A 78 -21.63 -5.51 -4.00
CA ILE A 78 -20.47 -6.34 -3.64
C ILE A 78 -19.31 -5.43 -3.26
N VAL A 79 -18.81 -5.56 -2.06
CA VAL A 79 -17.67 -4.78 -1.55
C VAL A 79 -16.47 -5.69 -1.33
N THR A 80 -15.33 -5.31 -1.88
CA THR A 80 -14.06 -6.01 -1.67
C THR A 80 -12.99 -5.01 -1.24
N VAL A 81 -12.26 -5.31 -0.20
CA VAL A 81 -11.11 -4.52 0.25
C VAL A 81 -9.82 -5.16 -0.25
N VAL A 82 -8.92 -4.34 -0.81
CA VAL A 82 -7.60 -4.79 -1.26
C VAL A 82 -6.53 -4.00 -0.53
N ARG A 83 -5.87 -4.62 0.45
CA ARG A 83 -4.73 -4.06 1.18
C ARG A 83 -3.48 -4.22 0.33
N GLN A 84 -3.06 -3.13 -0.29
CA GLN A 84 -1.92 -3.15 -1.21
C GLN A 84 -0.60 -3.02 -0.46
N ALA A 85 0.40 -3.80 -0.88
CA ALA A 85 1.80 -3.57 -0.58
C ALA A 85 2.26 -2.22 -1.15
N THR A 86 3.50 -1.81 -0.87
CA THR A 86 4.05 -0.55 -1.39
C THR A 86 4.17 -0.63 -2.91
N VAL A 87 3.33 0.14 -3.60
CA VAL A 87 3.24 0.13 -5.07
C VAL A 87 4.43 0.86 -5.68
N TYR A 88 5.08 0.23 -6.66
CA TYR A 88 6.17 0.82 -7.42
C TYR A 88 6.01 0.57 -8.93
N GLY A 89 6.82 1.23 -9.72
CA GLY A 89 6.86 1.09 -11.18
C GLY A 89 6.40 2.33 -11.91
N TYR A 90 6.61 2.31 -13.22
CA TYR A 90 6.27 3.43 -14.08
C TYR A 90 4.77 3.66 -14.19
N SER A 91 4.36 4.91 -14.02
CA SER A 91 2.98 5.34 -14.22
C SER A 91 2.94 6.79 -14.71
N PRO A 92 1.83 7.25 -15.35
CA PRO A 92 1.71 8.65 -15.78
C PRO A 92 1.86 9.67 -14.65
N ARG A 93 1.56 9.27 -13.41
CA ARG A 93 1.78 10.05 -12.20
C ARG A 93 2.71 9.30 -11.25
N MET A 94 4.00 9.28 -11.55
CA MET A 94 4.99 8.66 -10.69
C MET A 94 5.09 9.34 -9.33
N ARG A 95 5.13 8.54 -8.28
CA ARG A 95 5.35 8.94 -6.89
C ARG A 95 6.83 8.74 -6.54
N PHE A 96 7.63 9.80 -6.69
CA PHE A 96 9.07 9.77 -6.36
C PHE A 96 9.35 9.90 -4.86
N ASP A 97 8.33 10.09 -4.06
CA ASP A 97 8.37 10.05 -2.59
C ASP A 97 8.22 8.65 -1.99
N LEU A 98 8.03 7.63 -2.84
CA LEU A 98 7.90 6.23 -2.42
C LEU A 98 9.19 5.45 -2.69
N ALA A 99 9.52 4.53 -1.77
CA ALA A 99 10.73 3.73 -1.68
C ALA A 99 11.48 3.50 -3.01
N ILE A 100 11.12 2.45 -3.78
CA ILE A 100 11.85 2.09 -5.02
C ILE A 100 11.89 3.25 -6.03
N ASN A 101 10.76 3.92 -6.24
CA ASN A 101 10.68 5.01 -7.21
C ASN A 101 11.61 6.18 -6.82
N GLY A 102 11.59 6.59 -5.55
CA GLY A 102 12.44 7.66 -5.02
C GLY A 102 13.92 7.31 -5.02
N MET A 103 14.26 6.10 -4.55
CA MET A 103 15.63 5.58 -4.58
C MET A 103 16.18 5.54 -5.99
N THR A 104 15.42 4.99 -6.94
CA THR A 104 15.84 4.88 -8.35
C THR A 104 16.03 6.26 -9.00
N TYR A 105 15.09 7.18 -8.74
CA TYR A 105 15.17 8.54 -9.27
C TYR A 105 16.39 9.30 -8.73
N GLY A 106 16.60 9.29 -7.41
CA GLY A 106 17.76 9.94 -6.78
C GLY A 106 19.07 9.34 -7.27
N ALA A 107 19.19 8.02 -7.29
CA ALA A 107 20.37 7.32 -7.76
C ALA A 107 20.69 7.61 -9.23
N TRP A 108 19.66 7.56 -10.10
CA TRP A 108 19.85 7.81 -11.55
C TRP A 108 20.15 9.27 -11.85
N LYS A 109 19.33 10.19 -11.32
CA LYS A 109 19.39 11.61 -11.70
C LYS A 109 20.41 12.41 -10.88
N GLU A 110 20.39 12.19 -9.56
CA GLU A 110 21.16 13.02 -8.63
C GLU A 110 22.50 12.38 -8.22
N LYS A 111 22.72 11.13 -8.69
CA LYS A 111 23.90 10.32 -8.35
C LYS A 111 24.06 10.12 -6.84
N LYS A 112 22.93 10.14 -6.13
CA LYS A 112 22.80 9.86 -4.70
C LYS A 112 21.51 9.10 -4.45
N LEU A 113 21.57 8.03 -3.63
CA LEU A 113 20.39 7.26 -3.27
C LEU A 113 19.87 7.72 -1.91
N PRO A 114 18.71 8.40 -1.84
CA PRO A 114 18.14 8.80 -0.57
C PRO A 114 17.57 7.61 0.19
N LEU A 115 17.97 7.42 1.45
CA LEU A 115 17.48 6.35 2.30
C LEU A 115 17.22 6.87 3.73
N MET A 116 16.00 6.63 4.21
CA MET A 116 15.64 6.93 5.61
C MET A 116 16.37 5.98 6.57
N ARG A 117 16.94 6.54 7.65
CA ARG A 117 17.61 5.77 8.69
C ARG A 117 16.63 4.76 9.34
N ASP A 118 17.05 3.62 9.75
CA ASP A 118 18.38 3.00 9.56
C ASP A 118 18.41 1.98 8.39
N GLY A 119 17.38 1.99 7.54
CA GLY A 119 17.23 1.08 6.42
C GLY A 119 16.78 -0.35 6.81
N LYS A 120 16.56 -0.61 8.10
CA LYS A 120 16.20 -1.94 8.63
C LYS A 120 14.70 -2.24 8.57
N GLN A 121 13.87 -1.24 8.32
CA GLN A 121 12.43 -1.41 8.22
C GLN A 121 12.06 -2.31 7.03
N TRP A 122 11.19 -3.26 7.28
CA TRP A 122 10.64 -4.15 6.26
C TRP A 122 9.50 -3.48 5.49
N ARG A 123 9.43 -3.75 4.19
CA ARG A 123 8.34 -3.31 3.31
C ARG A 123 8.02 -4.38 2.28
N PRO A 124 6.77 -4.79 2.20
CA PRO A 124 6.29 -5.53 1.04
C PRO A 124 6.17 -4.59 -0.15
N MET A 125 6.55 -5.08 -1.32
CA MET A 125 6.53 -4.34 -2.58
C MET A 125 5.61 -5.02 -3.59
N ILE A 126 4.89 -4.23 -4.39
CA ILE A 126 4.08 -4.73 -5.50
C ILE A 126 4.26 -3.83 -6.72
N HIS A 127 4.44 -4.43 -7.89
CA HIS A 127 4.52 -3.67 -9.13
C HIS A 127 3.15 -3.11 -9.53
N ILE A 128 3.10 -1.94 -10.15
CA ILE A 128 1.85 -1.27 -10.55
C ILE A 128 0.98 -2.15 -11.46
N HIS A 129 1.58 -2.95 -12.33
CA HIS A 129 0.84 -3.89 -13.18
C HIS A 129 0.17 -5.00 -12.36
N ASP A 130 0.87 -5.51 -11.33
CA ASP A 130 0.34 -6.61 -10.52
C ASP A 130 -0.81 -6.14 -9.64
N THR A 131 -0.72 -4.96 -9.04
CA THR A 131 -1.84 -4.40 -8.27
C THR A 131 -3.03 -4.06 -9.17
N SER A 132 -2.79 -3.56 -10.39
CA SER A 132 -3.85 -3.31 -11.37
C SER A 132 -4.53 -4.62 -11.80
N ASN A 133 -3.74 -5.65 -12.07
CA ASN A 133 -4.24 -6.97 -12.43
C ASN A 133 -5.02 -7.62 -11.27
N ALA A 134 -4.57 -7.44 -10.02
CA ALA A 134 -5.29 -7.92 -8.84
C ALA A 134 -6.69 -7.28 -8.75
N ILE A 135 -6.80 -5.96 -8.93
CA ILE A 135 -8.08 -5.25 -8.93
C ILE A 135 -8.99 -5.78 -10.07
N ILE A 136 -8.46 -5.92 -11.28
CA ILE A 136 -9.23 -6.47 -12.44
C ILE A 136 -9.65 -7.90 -12.16
N PHE A 137 -8.78 -8.71 -11.57
CA PHE A 137 -9.08 -10.08 -11.18
C PHE A 137 -10.25 -10.16 -10.19
N MET A 138 -10.23 -9.32 -9.12
CA MET A 138 -11.31 -9.26 -8.14
C MET A 138 -12.64 -8.83 -8.77
N LEU A 139 -12.62 -7.86 -9.69
CA LEU A 139 -13.83 -7.43 -10.42
C LEU A 139 -14.47 -8.57 -11.23
N LYS A 140 -13.67 -9.52 -11.73
CA LYS A 140 -14.14 -10.65 -12.55
C LYS A 140 -14.61 -11.85 -11.71
N GLN A 141 -14.30 -11.89 -10.41
CA GLN A 141 -14.72 -13.01 -9.56
C GLN A 141 -16.23 -13.02 -9.33
N SER A 142 -16.77 -14.20 -9.03
CA SER A 142 -18.16 -14.34 -8.57
C SER A 142 -18.34 -13.70 -7.19
N SER A 143 -19.54 -13.19 -6.92
CA SER A 143 -19.82 -12.43 -5.71
C SER A 143 -19.58 -13.23 -4.42
N ASP A 144 -19.89 -14.51 -4.43
CA ASP A 144 -19.69 -15.44 -3.31
C ASP A 144 -18.22 -15.51 -2.83
N LYS A 145 -17.25 -15.24 -3.72
CA LYS A 145 -15.83 -15.30 -3.41
C LYS A 145 -15.25 -14.01 -2.88
N VAL A 146 -15.86 -12.86 -3.19
CA VAL A 146 -15.23 -11.56 -2.96
C VAL A 146 -16.09 -10.59 -2.17
N ASN A 147 -17.39 -10.90 -1.96
CA ASN A 147 -18.27 -10.00 -1.23
C ASN A 147 -17.92 -9.98 0.25
N ALA A 148 -17.82 -8.79 0.81
CA ALA A 148 -17.42 -8.54 2.20
C ALA A 148 -16.07 -9.18 2.57
N GLN A 149 -15.15 -9.33 1.60
CA GLN A 149 -13.84 -9.92 1.80
C GLN A 149 -12.73 -8.88 1.78
N ILE A 150 -11.66 -9.19 2.50
CA ILE A 150 -10.41 -8.44 2.53
C ILE A 150 -9.31 -9.33 1.94
N PHE A 151 -8.48 -8.76 1.08
CA PHE A 151 -7.35 -9.45 0.49
C PHE A 151 -6.09 -8.59 0.59
N ASN A 152 -4.96 -9.21 0.95
CA ASN A 152 -3.66 -8.60 0.78
C ASN A 152 -3.21 -8.73 -0.67
N ALA A 153 -2.76 -7.63 -1.26
CA ALA A 153 -2.14 -7.62 -2.59
C ALA A 153 -0.64 -7.39 -2.46
N GLY A 154 0.11 -8.47 -2.58
CA GLY A 154 1.56 -8.52 -2.45
C GLY A 154 2.06 -9.94 -2.68
N SER A 155 3.36 -10.16 -2.42
CA SER A 155 3.98 -11.47 -2.44
C SER A 155 4.99 -11.55 -1.29
N SER A 156 5.05 -12.68 -0.61
CA SER A 156 6.06 -12.96 0.42
C SER A 156 7.49 -12.92 -0.14
N ASP A 157 7.67 -13.19 -1.44
CA ASP A 157 8.97 -13.11 -2.10
C ASP A 157 9.42 -11.67 -2.37
N ASN A 158 8.53 -10.69 -2.23
CA ASN A 158 8.78 -9.27 -2.48
C ASN A 158 8.71 -8.43 -1.20
N VAL A 159 9.21 -8.97 -0.10
CA VAL A 159 9.35 -8.27 1.18
C VAL A 159 10.84 -8.00 1.43
N TYR A 160 11.21 -6.74 1.60
CA TYR A 160 12.60 -6.32 1.71
C TYR A 160 12.81 -5.39 2.90
N GLN A 161 14.00 -5.50 3.52
CA GLN A 161 14.56 -4.37 4.24
C GLN A 161 14.94 -3.27 3.25
N LEU A 162 14.65 -2.01 3.57
CA LEU A 162 14.90 -0.92 2.63
C LEU A 162 16.39 -0.73 2.32
N GLY A 163 17.29 -1.06 3.26
CA GLY A 163 18.74 -1.10 3.01
C GLY A 163 19.12 -2.07 1.90
N ASN A 164 18.66 -3.33 1.99
CA ASN A 164 18.91 -4.33 0.96
C ASN A 164 18.30 -3.96 -0.39
N LEU A 165 17.15 -3.28 -0.36
CA LEU A 165 16.52 -2.77 -1.57
C LEU A 165 17.34 -1.66 -2.22
N ALA A 166 17.92 -0.75 -1.43
CA ALA A 166 18.81 0.30 -1.91
C ALA A 166 20.05 -0.29 -2.61
N GLU A 167 20.69 -1.30 -2.02
CA GLU A 167 21.82 -2.00 -2.63
C GLU A 167 21.44 -2.64 -3.98
N ARG A 168 20.24 -3.22 -4.08
CA ARG A 168 19.74 -3.77 -5.35
C ARG A 168 19.54 -2.70 -6.41
N VAL A 169 19.03 -1.53 -6.04
CA VAL A 169 18.86 -0.38 -6.95
C VAL A 169 20.22 0.06 -7.47
N ILE A 170 21.21 0.27 -6.59
CA ILE A 170 22.59 0.66 -6.96
C ILE A 170 23.19 -0.37 -7.92
N LYS A 171 23.13 -1.65 -7.56
CA LYS A 171 23.64 -2.73 -8.39
C LYS A 171 23.00 -2.78 -9.78
N SER A 172 21.69 -2.50 -9.85
CA SER A 172 20.95 -2.52 -11.13
C SER A 172 21.35 -1.37 -12.06
N LEU A 173 21.84 -0.24 -11.52
CA LEU A 173 22.32 0.88 -12.30
C LEU A 173 23.76 0.68 -12.79
N GLY A 174 24.52 -0.24 -12.17
CA GLY A 174 25.91 -0.54 -12.54
C GLY A 174 26.90 0.59 -12.25
N GLU A 175 26.55 1.51 -11.38
CA GLU A 175 27.36 2.67 -10.99
C GLU A 175 27.63 2.62 -9.48
N ASP A 176 28.73 3.21 -9.02
CA ASP A 176 29.02 3.42 -7.60
C ASP A 176 28.30 4.67 -7.12
N ILE A 177 27.14 4.46 -6.47
CA ILE A 177 26.25 5.53 -6.04
C ILE A 177 26.20 5.53 -4.50
N PRO A 178 26.57 6.66 -3.84
CA PRO A 178 26.52 6.74 -2.39
C PRO A 178 25.09 6.77 -1.87
N ILE A 179 24.87 6.12 -0.72
CA ILE A 179 23.61 6.22 0.02
C ILE A 179 23.64 7.52 0.85
N GLU A 180 22.67 8.38 0.61
CA GLU A 180 22.46 9.61 1.38
C GLU A 180 21.38 9.35 2.46
N TRP A 181 21.86 9.21 3.71
CA TRP A 181 20.99 8.95 4.85
C TRP A 181 20.27 10.21 5.31
N TYR A 182 18.96 10.12 5.51
CA TYR A 182 18.15 11.24 6.00
C TYR A 182 17.16 10.81 7.09
N GLY A 183 16.62 11.79 7.83
CA GLY A 183 15.58 11.60 8.83
C GLY A 183 15.98 10.72 10.01
N ASP A 184 14.99 10.37 10.82
CA ASP A 184 15.11 9.46 11.95
C ASP A 184 14.69 8.04 11.53
N ARG A 185 14.89 7.08 12.46
CA ARG A 185 14.49 5.70 12.24
C ARG A 185 12.99 5.60 11.98
N ASP A 186 12.62 4.94 10.89
CA ASP A 186 11.22 4.62 10.58
C ASP A 186 10.76 3.44 11.44
N VAL A 187 9.82 3.70 12.33
CA VAL A 187 9.24 2.68 13.23
C VAL A 187 8.21 1.78 12.56
N ARG A 188 7.80 2.12 11.34
CA ARG A 188 6.88 1.27 10.56
C ARG A 188 7.64 0.09 9.98
N SER A 189 7.15 -1.12 10.20
CA SER A 189 7.75 -2.35 9.64
C SER A 189 6.64 -3.40 9.52
N TYR A 190 6.28 -3.79 8.31
CA TYR A 190 5.17 -4.71 8.02
C TYR A 190 5.40 -5.49 6.74
#